data_00e8adb86df4d1763c6deed696c61dd8
#
_entry.id   00e8adb86df4d1763c6deed696c61dd8
#
_cell.length_a   1.000
_cell.length_b   1.000
_cell.length_c   1.000
_cell.angle_alpha   90.00
_cell.angle_beta   90.00
_cell.angle_gamma   90.00
#
_symmetry.space_group_name_H-M   'P 1'
#
loop_
_entity.id
_entity.type
_entity.pdbx_description
1 polymer ?
#
loop_
_entity_poly.entity_id
_entity_poly.type
_entity_poly.pdbx_seq_one_letter_code
_entity_poly.pdbx_strand_id
1 'polypeptide(L)'
;AYGGVLFIDEAYALSGDQYGQEAVNTLVKEMEDHRDDLVVIVAGYPDPMVAFIAQNPGLSSRFKTVIEFEDYTDDEIVAILHKLATAADYTVTPEAEGHFRSVLAATARNEAFGNGRFARNALEEAIGRQAWRLHQDADLTSDQLRELRVEDFRPHVDPEPATTDIVAFGDDPADESSEPPEDSTDEGATPS
;
A
#
# COMPACT_ATOMS: atom_id res chain seq x y z
N ALA A 1 5.55 16.75 -22.30
CA ALA A 1 4.08 16.89 -22.14
C ALA A 1 3.48 17.99 -23.04
N TYR A 2 4.23 18.54 -23.99
CA TYR A 2 3.72 19.56 -24.91
C TYR A 2 2.55 19.02 -25.74
N GLY A 3 1.50 19.80 -25.85
CA GLY A 3 0.24 19.38 -26.48
C GLY A 3 -0.58 18.39 -25.66
N GLY A 4 -0.34 18.31 -24.35
CA GLY A 4 -0.99 17.36 -23.48
C GLY A 4 -1.14 17.84 -22.04
N VAL A 5 -1.36 16.87 -21.14
CA VAL A 5 -1.56 17.09 -19.70
C VAL A 5 -0.38 16.51 -18.92
N LEU A 6 0.21 17.29 -18.05
CA LEU A 6 1.15 16.85 -17.02
C LEU A 6 0.39 16.71 -15.70
N PHE A 7 0.30 15.50 -15.18
CA PHE A 7 -0.28 15.23 -13.86
C PHE A 7 0.83 14.91 -12.87
N ILE A 8 0.86 15.63 -11.74
CA ILE A 8 1.83 15.41 -10.66
C ILE A 8 1.05 15.09 -9.39
N ASP A 9 1.14 13.84 -8.95
CA ASP A 9 0.56 13.40 -7.69
C ASP A 9 1.49 13.71 -6.53
N GLU A 10 0.93 14.02 -5.35
CA GLU A 10 1.67 14.43 -4.14
C GLU A 10 2.73 15.52 -4.41
N ALA A 11 2.34 16.54 -5.19
CA ALA A 11 3.26 17.56 -5.70
C ALA A 11 4.05 18.30 -4.60
N TYR A 12 3.55 18.34 -3.37
CA TYR A 12 4.26 18.89 -2.21
C TYR A 12 5.56 18.14 -1.90
N ALA A 13 5.74 16.91 -2.37
CA ALA A 13 7.01 16.19 -2.24
C ALA A 13 8.17 16.90 -2.94
N LEU A 14 7.88 17.76 -3.92
CA LEU A 14 8.88 18.61 -4.57
C LEU A 14 9.42 19.73 -3.66
N SER A 15 8.83 19.97 -2.49
CA SER A 15 9.30 21.00 -1.54
C SER A 15 10.49 20.56 -0.69
N GLY A 16 10.90 19.30 -0.76
CA GLY A 16 11.77 18.67 0.24
C GLY A 16 13.26 19.02 0.12
N ASP A 17 13.75 19.38 -1.07
CA ASP A 17 15.18 19.60 -1.31
C ASP A 17 15.47 20.60 -2.44
N GLN A 18 16.76 20.83 -2.70
CA GLN A 18 17.21 21.77 -3.74
C GLN A 18 16.77 21.31 -5.16
N TYR A 19 16.76 20.01 -5.43
CA TYR A 19 16.37 19.47 -6.74
C TYR A 19 14.88 19.66 -7.00
N GLY A 20 14.05 19.46 -5.96
CA GLY A 20 12.63 19.75 -6.02
C GLY A 20 12.35 21.23 -6.27
N GLN A 21 13.10 22.14 -5.64
CA GLN A 21 13.02 23.57 -5.88
C GLN A 21 13.36 23.94 -7.36
N GLU A 22 14.39 23.32 -7.92
CA GLU A 22 14.76 23.51 -9.33
C GLU A 22 13.68 22.97 -10.26
N ALA A 23 13.08 21.82 -9.93
CA ALA A 23 11.96 21.25 -10.67
C ALA A 23 10.74 22.17 -10.64
N VAL A 24 10.39 22.73 -9.48
CA VAL A 24 9.31 23.71 -9.33
C VAL A 24 9.57 24.96 -10.17
N ASN A 25 10.80 25.52 -10.12
CA ASN A 25 11.15 26.70 -10.90
C ASN A 25 11.08 26.42 -12.41
N THR A 26 11.52 25.23 -12.82
CA THR A 26 11.40 24.80 -14.22
C THR A 26 9.93 24.66 -14.62
N LEU A 27 9.11 24.01 -13.77
CA LEU A 27 7.68 23.86 -14.03
C LEU A 27 6.98 25.22 -14.21
N VAL A 28 7.25 26.16 -13.30
CA VAL A 28 6.69 27.53 -13.36
C VAL A 28 7.06 28.22 -14.67
N LYS A 29 8.32 28.06 -15.13
CA LYS A 29 8.79 28.61 -16.40
C LYS A 29 8.09 27.95 -17.60
N GLU A 30 8.02 26.62 -17.62
CA GLU A 30 7.39 25.88 -18.71
C GLU A 30 5.87 26.17 -18.81
N MET A 31 5.20 26.36 -17.68
CA MET A 31 3.80 26.78 -17.64
C MET A 31 3.58 28.17 -18.24
N GLU A 32 4.57 29.07 -18.20
CA GLU A 32 4.48 30.39 -18.83
C GLU A 32 4.80 30.30 -20.31
N ASP A 33 5.90 29.66 -20.66
CA ASP A 33 6.39 29.60 -22.03
C ASP A 33 5.45 28.78 -22.96
N HIS A 34 4.73 27.82 -22.38
CA HIS A 34 3.86 26.84 -23.07
C HIS A 34 2.40 26.86 -22.58
N ARG A 35 1.91 28.01 -22.12
CA ARG A 35 0.57 28.19 -21.57
C ARG A 35 -0.57 27.75 -22.47
N ASP A 36 -0.35 27.78 -23.79
CA ASP A 36 -1.35 27.42 -24.79
C ASP A 36 -1.32 25.93 -25.15
N ASP A 37 -0.21 25.23 -24.82
CA ASP A 37 0.06 23.85 -25.23
C ASP A 37 0.21 22.88 -24.05
N LEU A 38 0.32 23.39 -22.83
CA LEU A 38 0.56 22.58 -21.64
C LEU A 38 -0.51 22.81 -20.57
N VAL A 39 -1.21 21.74 -20.22
CA VAL A 39 -2.07 21.70 -19.02
C VAL A 39 -1.33 21.01 -17.90
N VAL A 40 -1.26 21.65 -16.73
CA VAL A 40 -0.64 21.05 -15.53
C VAL A 40 -1.71 20.86 -14.46
N ILE A 41 -1.78 19.66 -13.94
CA ILE A 41 -2.63 19.29 -12.82
C ILE A 41 -1.71 18.81 -11.70
N VAL A 42 -1.83 19.43 -10.53
CA VAL A 42 -1.13 18.98 -9.31
C VAL A 42 -2.16 18.45 -8.31
N ALA A 43 -1.87 17.35 -7.68
CA ALA A 43 -2.74 16.70 -6.71
C ALA A 43 -1.99 16.45 -5.41
N GLY A 44 -2.74 16.33 -4.31
CA GLY A 44 -2.22 16.01 -2.99
C GLY A 44 -3.21 16.34 -1.89
N TYR A 45 -2.84 16.08 -0.66
CA TYR A 45 -3.66 16.40 0.52
C TYR A 45 -3.79 17.92 0.70
N PRO A 46 -4.95 18.43 1.18
CA PRO A 46 -5.24 19.88 1.20
C PRO A 46 -4.18 20.71 1.92
N ASP A 47 -3.88 20.40 3.17
CA ASP A 47 -2.95 21.20 3.98
C ASP A 47 -1.53 21.24 3.44
N PRO A 48 -0.88 20.11 3.07
CA PRO A 48 0.41 20.11 2.39
C PRO A 48 0.40 20.85 1.05
N MET A 49 -0.70 20.76 0.27
CA MET A 49 -0.82 21.47 -1.01
C MET A 49 -0.93 22.97 -0.83
N VAL A 50 -1.68 23.45 0.18
CA VAL A 50 -1.74 24.89 0.51
C VAL A 50 -0.34 25.42 0.83
N ALA A 51 0.40 24.69 1.69
CA ALA A 51 1.78 25.06 2.04
C ALA A 51 2.70 25.07 0.81
N PHE A 52 2.61 24.06 -0.04
CA PHE A 52 3.39 23.93 -1.27
C PHE A 52 3.16 25.10 -2.23
N ILE A 53 1.90 25.43 -2.52
CA ILE A 53 1.55 26.53 -3.42
C ILE A 53 1.99 27.88 -2.85
N ALA A 54 1.88 28.07 -1.52
CA ALA A 54 2.27 29.32 -0.85
C ALA A 54 3.78 29.57 -0.84
N GLN A 55 4.62 28.53 -0.90
CA GLN A 55 6.09 28.65 -0.90
C GLN A 55 6.65 29.35 -2.15
N ASN A 56 5.94 29.31 -3.26
CA ASN A 56 6.39 29.87 -4.53
C ASN A 56 5.33 30.79 -5.15
N PRO A 57 5.60 32.11 -5.20
CA PRO A 57 4.66 33.07 -5.84
C PRO A 57 4.33 32.75 -7.30
N GLY A 58 5.24 32.09 -8.01
CA GLY A 58 5.01 31.61 -9.36
C GLY A 58 3.96 30.51 -9.45
N LEU A 59 3.90 29.61 -8.46
CA LEU A 59 2.84 28.59 -8.36
C LEU A 59 1.48 29.24 -8.06
N SER A 60 1.41 30.08 -7.04
CA SER A 60 0.15 30.70 -6.62
C SER A 60 -0.49 31.59 -7.69
N SER A 61 0.32 32.17 -8.58
CA SER A 61 -0.19 32.96 -9.71
C SER A 61 -0.76 32.12 -10.85
N ARG A 62 -0.34 30.86 -10.97
CA ARG A 62 -0.71 29.94 -12.07
C ARG A 62 -1.79 28.93 -11.69
N PHE A 63 -1.72 28.37 -10.48
CA PHE A 63 -2.75 27.47 -9.99
C PHE A 63 -3.90 28.25 -9.34
N LYS A 64 -4.85 28.66 -10.17
CA LYS A 64 -6.02 29.46 -9.72
C LYS A 64 -7.26 28.61 -9.53
N THR A 65 -7.31 27.44 -10.14
CA THR A 65 -8.44 26.52 -10.06
C THR A 65 -8.11 25.43 -9.07
N VAL A 66 -8.91 25.32 -8.01
CA VAL A 66 -8.84 24.25 -7.02
C VAL A 66 -10.08 23.40 -7.18
N ILE A 67 -9.90 22.08 -7.22
CA ILE A 67 -10.97 21.10 -7.23
C ILE A 67 -10.79 20.28 -5.96
N GLU A 68 -11.74 20.40 -5.04
CA GLU A 68 -11.76 19.63 -3.80
C GLU A 68 -12.60 18.37 -4.01
N PHE A 69 -12.08 17.23 -3.57
CA PHE A 69 -12.77 15.96 -3.51
C PHE A 69 -13.13 15.69 -2.07
N GLU A 70 -14.41 15.72 -1.77
CA GLU A 70 -14.92 15.35 -0.45
C GLU A 70 -14.75 13.84 -0.22
N ASP A 71 -14.69 13.45 1.05
CA ASP A 71 -14.72 12.05 1.43
C ASP A 71 -16.06 11.41 1.02
N TYR A 72 -15.99 10.18 0.55
CA TYR A 72 -17.19 9.41 0.23
C TYR A 72 -17.99 9.07 1.50
N THR A 73 -19.30 9.10 1.39
CA THR A 73 -20.22 8.55 2.38
C THR A 73 -20.10 7.03 2.47
N ASP A 74 -20.59 6.44 3.54
CA ASP A 74 -20.61 4.97 3.70
C ASP A 74 -21.34 4.29 2.54
N ASP A 75 -22.47 4.86 2.08
CA ASP A 75 -23.23 4.32 0.96
C ASP A 75 -22.47 4.39 -0.36
N GLU A 76 -21.71 5.45 -0.60
CA GLU A 76 -20.87 5.58 -1.78
C GLU A 76 -19.70 4.59 -1.75
N ILE A 77 -19.09 4.36 -0.59
CA ILE A 77 -18.02 3.35 -0.44
C ILE A 77 -18.55 1.95 -0.69
N VAL A 78 -19.75 1.63 -0.20
CA VAL A 78 -20.41 0.35 -0.49
C VAL A 78 -20.73 0.23 -1.98
N ALA A 79 -21.20 1.30 -2.61
CA ALA A 79 -21.44 1.30 -4.06
C ALA A 79 -20.15 1.09 -4.87
N ILE A 80 -19.02 1.65 -4.40
CA ILE A 80 -17.68 1.41 -4.97
C ILE A 80 -17.31 -0.06 -4.82
N LEU A 81 -17.50 -0.67 -3.64
CA LEU A 81 -17.25 -2.10 -3.42
C LEU A 81 -18.00 -2.96 -4.44
N HIS A 82 -19.31 -2.75 -4.59
CA HIS A 82 -20.12 -3.50 -5.55
C HIS A 82 -19.69 -3.29 -7.00
N LYS A 83 -19.35 -2.06 -7.38
CA LYS A 83 -18.85 -1.74 -8.72
C LYS A 83 -17.53 -2.46 -9.00
N LEU A 84 -16.60 -2.47 -8.04
CA LEU A 84 -15.32 -3.17 -8.17
C LEU A 84 -15.52 -4.69 -8.21
N ALA A 85 -16.37 -5.25 -7.35
CA ALA A 85 -16.70 -6.68 -7.34
C ALA A 85 -17.29 -7.11 -8.69
N THR A 86 -18.27 -6.38 -9.19
CA THR A 86 -18.90 -6.67 -10.51
C THR A 86 -17.90 -6.60 -11.66
N ALA A 87 -16.99 -5.61 -11.63
CA ALA A 87 -15.94 -5.47 -12.64
C ALA A 87 -14.92 -6.63 -12.62
N ALA A 88 -14.76 -7.27 -11.45
CA ALA A 88 -13.92 -8.44 -11.26
C ALA A 88 -14.70 -9.78 -11.38
N ASP A 89 -15.96 -9.75 -11.80
CA ASP A 89 -16.87 -10.90 -11.97
C ASP A 89 -17.25 -11.59 -10.63
N TYR A 90 -17.30 -10.81 -9.53
CA TYR A 90 -17.73 -11.25 -8.22
C TYR A 90 -19.07 -10.64 -7.80
N THR A 91 -19.76 -11.34 -6.90
CA THR A 91 -21.01 -10.90 -6.27
C THR A 91 -20.85 -10.90 -4.75
N VAL A 92 -21.11 -9.77 -4.12
CA VAL A 92 -21.08 -9.63 -2.65
C VAL A 92 -22.46 -10.00 -2.10
N THR A 93 -22.52 -10.95 -1.16
CA THR A 93 -23.82 -11.32 -0.54
C THR A 93 -24.35 -10.20 0.37
N PRO A 94 -25.66 -10.13 0.62
CA PRO A 94 -26.24 -9.13 1.54
C PRO A 94 -25.64 -9.20 2.95
N GLU A 95 -25.31 -10.38 3.44
CA GLU A 95 -24.69 -10.60 4.74
C GLU A 95 -23.25 -10.05 4.76
N ALA A 96 -22.50 -10.25 3.67
CA ALA A 96 -21.16 -9.71 3.50
C ALA A 96 -21.18 -8.18 3.42
N GLU A 97 -22.12 -7.60 2.68
CA GLU A 97 -22.33 -6.15 2.65
C GLU A 97 -22.64 -5.61 4.05
N GLY A 98 -23.57 -6.25 4.80
CA GLY A 98 -23.90 -5.83 6.16
C GLY A 98 -22.70 -5.85 7.10
N HIS A 99 -21.83 -6.85 6.97
CA HIS A 99 -20.57 -6.92 7.72
C HIS A 99 -19.60 -5.80 7.30
N PHE A 100 -19.41 -5.60 6.00
CA PHE A 100 -18.56 -4.52 5.48
C PHE A 100 -19.03 -3.14 5.96
N ARG A 101 -20.33 -2.86 5.95
CA ARG A 101 -20.91 -1.64 6.52
C ARG A 101 -20.59 -1.48 8.00
N SER A 102 -20.64 -2.56 8.78
CA SER A 102 -20.29 -2.53 10.20
C SER A 102 -18.81 -2.19 10.43
N VAL A 103 -17.92 -2.75 9.62
CA VAL A 103 -16.48 -2.44 9.66
C VAL A 103 -16.24 -0.98 9.27
N LEU A 104 -16.88 -0.53 8.20
CA LEU A 104 -16.77 0.84 7.69
C LEU A 104 -17.22 1.87 8.75
N ALA A 105 -18.37 1.63 9.41
CA ALA A 105 -18.88 2.49 10.47
C ALA A 105 -17.98 2.53 11.72
N ALA A 106 -17.21 1.47 11.98
CA ALA A 106 -16.24 1.40 13.08
C ALA A 106 -14.87 2.00 12.73
N THR A 107 -14.61 2.28 11.46
CA THR A 107 -13.32 2.79 10.98
C THR A 107 -13.26 4.31 11.13
N ALA A 108 -12.20 4.82 11.75
CA ALA A 108 -12.02 6.26 11.93
C ALA A 108 -11.79 6.96 10.58
N ARG A 109 -12.54 8.06 10.36
CA ARG A 109 -12.41 8.93 9.19
C ARG A 109 -11.31 9.97 9.45
N ASN A 110 -10.06 9.58 9.28
CA ASN A 110 -8.91 10.45 9.40
C ASN A 110 -8.16 10.53 8.05
N GLU A 111 -7.10 11.31 7.97
CA GLU A 111 -6.29 11.46 6.75
C GLU A 111 -5.77 10.14 6.16
N ALA A 112 -5.61 9.12 6.99
CA ALA A 112 -5.21 7.77 6.54
C ALA A 112 -6.37 6.95 5.98
N PHE A 113 -7.64 7.44 6.10
CA PHE A 113 -8.79 6.73 5.55
C PHE A 113 -8.76 6.77 4.02
N GLY A 114 -8.52 5.64 3.41
CA GLY A 114 -8.25 5.53 1.98
C GLY A 114 -9.47 5.67 1.07
N ASN A 115 -10.67 6.03 1.58
CA ASN A 115 -11.88 6.17 0.76
C ASN A 115 -12.11 4.98 -0.19
N GLY A 116 -12.11 5.22 -1.50
CA GLY A 116 -12.25 4.16 -2.51
C GLY A 116 -11.15 3.09 -2.45
N ARG A 117 -9.96 3.43 -1.93
CA ARG A 117 -8.88 2.46 -1.68
C ARG A 117 -9.26 1.49 -0.56
N PHE A 118 -9.97 1.95 0.48
CA PHE A 118 -10.50 1.09 1.54
C PHE A 118 -11.43 -0.01 0.96
N ALA A 119 -12.36 0.36 0.08
CA ALA A 119 -13.25 -0.62 -0.57
C ALA A 119 -12.48 -1.60 -1.47
N ARG A 120 -11.46 -1.11 -2.19
CA ARG A 120 -10.60 -1.94 -3.03
C ARG A 120 -9.81 -2.96 -2.22
N ASN A 121 -9.13 -2.51 -1.16
CA ASN A 121 -8.33 -3.39 -0.31
C ASN A 121 -9.21 -4.47 0.34
N ALA A 122 -10.39 -4.08 0.87
CA ALA A 122 -11.33 -5.03 1.44
C ALA A 122 -11.79 -6.09 0.43
N LEU A 123 -12.04 -5.69 -0.83
CA LEU A 123 -12.39 -6.62 -1.89
C LEU A 123 -11.25 -7.57 -2.24
N GLU A 124 -10.03 -7.06 -2.42
CA GLU A 124 -8.85 -7.86 -2.76
C GLU A 124 -8.55 -8.90 -1.68
N GLU A 125 -8.66 -8.51 -0.41
CA GLU A 125 -8.53 -9.42 0.72
C GLU A 125 -9.65 -10.47 0.74
N ALA A 126 -10.91 -10.07 0.49
CA ALA A 126 -12.04 -10.98 0.44
C ALA A 126 -11.89 -12.02 -0.67
N ILE A 127 -11.43 -11.62 -1.86
CA ILE A 127 -11.13 -12.53 -2.98
C ILE A 127 -10.03 -13.54 -2.58
N GLY A 128 -8.97 -13.08 -1.93
CA GLY A 128 -7.91 -13.96 -1.45
C GLY A 128 -8.42 -15.00 -0.45
N ARG A 129 -9.28 -14.58 0.52
CA ARG A 129 -9.87 -15.48 1.51
C ARG A 129 -10.88 -16.44 0.88
N GLN A 130 -11.68 -15.99 -0.07
CA GLN A 130 -12.57 -16.87 -0.83
C GLN A 130 -11.78 -17.95 -1.56
N ALA A 131 -10.71 -17.61 -2.26
CA ALA A 131 -9.86 -18.58 -2.94
C ALA A 131 -9.30 -19.62 -1.96
N TRP A 132 -8.85 -19.17 -0.77
CA TRP A 132 -8.40 -20.07 0.28
C TRP A 132 -9.53 -20.98 0.82
N ARG A 133 -10.72 -20.45 1.04
CA ARG A 133 -11.90 -21.23 1.49
C ARG A 133 -12.29 -22.30 0.49
N LEU A 134 -12.21 -21.98 -0.81
CA LEU A 134 -12.67 -22.88 -1.87
C LEU A 134 -11.60 -23.87 -2.37
N HIS A 135 -10.31 -23.67 -2.00
CA HIS A 135 -9.21 -24.48 -2.57
C HIS A 135 -9.29 -25.98 -2.29
N GLN A 136 -10.05 -26.40 -1.25
CA GLN A 136 -10.21 -27.79 -0.87
C GLN A 136 -11.44 -28.46 -1.50
N ASP A 137 -12.32 -27.68 -2.13
CA ASP A 137 -13.55 -28.18 -2.72
C ASP A 137 -13.31 -28.62 -4.17
N ALA A 138 -13.62 -29.90 -4.48
CA ALA A 138 -13.39 -30.47 -5.79
C ALA A 138 -14.52 -30.16 -6.81
N ASP A 139 -15.73 -29.92 -6.35
CA ASP A 139 -16.93 -29.76 -7.16
C ASP A 139 -17.58 -28.39 -6.93
N LEU A 140 -16.91 -27.34 -7.45
CA LEU A 140 -17.40 -25.96 -7.34
C LEU A 140 -18.29 -25.58 -8.51
N THR A 141 -19.42 -24.95 -8.23
CA THR A 141 -20.26 -24.31 -9.25
C THR A 141 -19.71 -22.94 -9.62
N SER A 142 -20.06 -22.45 -10.82
CA SER A 142 -19.69 -21.10 -11.25
C SER A 142 -20.19 -20.01 -10.31
N ASP A 143 -21.35 -20.20 -9.70
CA ASP A 143 -21.95 -19.23 -8.75
C ASP A 143 -21.13 -19.20 -7.44
N GLN A 144 -20.70 -20.36 -6.92
CA GLN A 144 -19.85 -20.43 -5.74
C GLN A 144 -18.46 -19.76 -5.96
N LEU A 145 -17.94 -19.85 -7.17
CA LEU A 145 -16.66 -19.21 -7.54
C LEU A 145 -16.77 -17.68 -7.62
N ARG A 146 -17.97 -17.14 -7.81
CA ARG A 146 -18.22 -15.70 -7.90
C ARG A 146 -18.73 -15.08 -6.61
N GLU A 147 -19.20 -15.87 -5.67
CA GLU A 147 -19.88 -15.41 -4.46
C GLU A 147 -18.86 -15.10 -3.35
N LEU A 148 -18.85 -13.82 -2.93
CA LEU A 148 -18.12 -13.36 -1.74
C LEU A 148 -19.07 -13.34 -0.55
N ARG A 149 -18.73 -14.11 0.48
CA ARG A 149 -19.54 -14.31 1.69
C ARG A 149 -18.98 -13.53 2.87
N VAL A 150 -19.74 -13.48 3.95
CA VAL A 150 -19.36 -12.77 5.17
C VAL A 150 -18.03 -13.25 5.77
N GLU A 151 -17.74 -14.55 5.69
CA GLU A 151 -16.47 -15.12 6.15
C GLU A 151 -15.27 -14.62 5.37
N ASP A 152 -15.46 -14.26 4.09
CA ASP A 152 -14.39 -13.74 3.24
C ASP A 152 -14.01 -12.30 3.62
N PHE A 153 -14.91 -11.54 4.26
CA PHE A 153 -14.65 -10.18 4.75
C PHE A 153 -14.16 -10.13 6.20
N ARG A 154 -14.14 -11.27 6.92
CA ARG A 154 -13.61 -11.32 8.29
C ARG A 154 -12.11 -11.56 8.26
N PRO A 155 -11.34 -10.97 9.20
CA PRO A 155 -9.94 -11.33 9.36
C PRO A 155 -9.82 -12.85 9.53
N HIS A 156 -8.89 -13.48 8.80
CA HIS A 156 -8.57 -14.86 9.03
C HIS A 156 -7.90 -14.93 10.41
N VAL A 157 -8.58 -15.54 11.37
CA VAL A 157 -7.92 -15.97 12.61
C VAL A 157 -7.24 -17.28 12.22
N ASP A 158 -5.95 -17.23 11.92
CA ASP A 158 -5.17 -18.46 11.79
C ASP A 158 -5.44 -19.29 13.04
N PRO A 159 -5.84 -20.58 12.92
CA PRO A 159 -5.81 -21.44 14.08
C PRO A 159 -4.37 -21.38 14.60
N GLU A 160 -4.20 -21.06 15.90
CA GLU A 160 -2.86 -21.06 16.52
C GLU A 160 -2.10 -22.26 15.95
N PRO A 161 -0.86 -22.09 15.46
CA PRO A 161 -0.08 -23.22 14.99
C PRO A 161 -0.11 -24.24 16.12
N ALA A 162 -0.70 -25.41 15.84
CA ALA A 162 -0.68 -26.53 16.79
C ALA A 162 0.75 -26.60 17.28
N THR A 163 0.94 -26.44 18.57
CA THR A 163 2.25 -26.49 19.24
C THR A 163 2.87 -27.80 18.79
N THR A 164 3.65 -27.74 17.72
CA THR A 164 4.47 -28.90 17.34
C THR A 164 5.52 -28.94 18.42
N ASP A 165 5.36 -29.88 19.34
CA ASP A 165 6.41 -30.25 20.26
C ASP A 165 7.68 -30.42 19.42
N ILE A 166 8.56 -29.43 19.53
CA ILE A 166 9.90 -29.52 18.98
C ILE A 166 10.54 -30.63 19.84
N VAL A 167 10.53 -31.86 19.32
CA VAL A 167 11.34 -32.94 19.89
C VAL A 167 12.77 -32.43 19.79
N ALA A 168 13.30 -31.98 20.91
CA ALA A 168 14.70 -31.62 21.03
C ALA A 168 15.49 -32.86 20.59
N PHE A 169 16.17 -32.74 19.46
CA PHE A 169 17.22 -33.72 19.11
C PHE A 169 18.25 -33.63 20.22
N GLY A 170 18.40 -34.76 20.94
CA GLY A 170 19.30 -34.88 22.07
C GLY A 170 20.71 -34.51 21.68
N ASP A 171 21.34 -33.72 22.52
CA ASP A 171 22.77 -33.54 22.56
C ASP A 171 23.46 -34.90 22.65
N ASP A 172 24.15 -35.28 21.60
CA ASP A 172 25.11 -36.38 21.61
C ASP A 172 26.34 -35.90 22.40
N PRO A 173 26.76 -36.60 23.48
CA PRO A 173 27.92 -36.16 24.24
C PRO A 173 29.17 -36.30 23.39
N ALA A 174 29.85 -35.18 23.18
CA ALA A 174 31.10 -35.08 22.48
C ALA A 174 32.16 -36.05 23.11
N ASP A 175 32.70 -36.87 22.23
CA ASP A 175 33.89 -37.69 22.46
C ASP A 175 35.11 -36.79 22.74
N GLU A 176 35.53 -36.73 24.00
CA GLU A 176 36.81 -36.18 24.43
C GLU A 176 37.89 -37.21 24.12
N SER A 177 38.63 -37.05 23.03
CA SER A 177 40.02 -37.54 22.94
C SER A 177 40.68 -37.08 21.62
N SER A 178 41.49 -36.04 21.69
CA SER A 178 42.80 -35.98 21.03
C SER A 178 43.47 -34.64 21.30
N GLU A 179 44.43 -34.68 22.21
CA GLU A 179 45.46 -33.63 22.38
C GLU A 179 46.28 -33.47 21.09
N PRO A 180 46.65 -32.27 20.73
CA PRO A 180 47.69 -32.05 19.71
C PRO A 180 49.09 -32.08 20.34
N PRO A 181 50.14 -32.63 19.67
CA PRO A 181 51.50 -32.66 20.15
C PRO A 181 52.13 -31.29 20.11
N GLU A 182 52.86 -30.98 21.18
CA GLU A 182 53.85 -29.92 21.25
C GLU A 182 54.95 -30.18 20.22
N ASP A 183 55.29 -29.16 19.42
CA ASP A 183 56.64 -29.12 18.84
C ASP A 183 57.24 -27.71 19.02
N SER A 184 58.38 -27.80 19.57
CA SER A 184 59.29 -26.79 20.03
C SER A 184 60.23 -26.30 18.92
N THR A 185 60.90 -25.18 19.22
CA THR A 185 62.13 -24.64 18.61
C THR A 185 61.95 -23.81 17.32
N ASP A 186 62.59 -22.74 17.03
CA ASP A 186 63.86 -22.24 17.56
C ASP A 186 64.11 -20.83 16.92
N GLU A 187 64.74 -19.99 17.71
CA GLU A 187 65.71 -18.92 17.39
C GLU A 187 65.74 -18.21 16.03
N GLY A 188 65.91 -16.89 16.12
CA GLY A 188 66.90 -16.30 15.26
C GLY A 188 66.70 -14.82 14.88
N ALA A 189 67.28 -13.95 15.71
CA ALA A 189 68.14 -12.81 15.32
C ALA A 189 67.60 -11.64 14.49
N THR A 190 67.51 -10.48 15.11
CA THR A 190 67.83 -9.13 14.61
C THR A 190 69.21 -9.04 13.95
N PRO A 191 69.68 -7.89 13.35
CA PRO A 191 69.07 -6.59 13.14
C PRO A 191 69.49 -5.95 11.77
N SER A 192 68.91 -4.90 11.37
CA SER A 192 69.43 -3.61 10.95
C SER A 192 68.36 -2.70 10.39
#